data_f8cc51ee29a4110b755b8046e95856c2
#
_entry.id   f8cc51ee29a4110b755b8046e95856c2
#
_cell.length_a   1.000
_cell.length_b   1.000
_cell.length_c   1.000
_cell.angle_alpha   90.00
_cell.angle_beta   90.00
_cell.angle_gamma   90.00
#
_symmetry.space_group_name_H-M   'P 1'
#
loop_
_entity.id
_entity.type
_entity.pdbx_description
1 polymer ?
#
loop_
_entity_poly.entity_id
_entity_poly.type
_entity_poly.pdbx_seq_one_letter_code
_entity_poly.pdbx_strand_id
1 'polypeptide(L)'
;YAKVFARKSKVQDKETFTFAESLKAWSVYLFILIFILVSGALCPPVNAFLKSHLVSAVHLPVLDSTFKFGWISNAGLMLFLGATIGGLIQGLSLKRLMVILARTTVNLRKTVVTICSLIALASVMNYSGMITSIASGLVAVTGDFYPLVAPMIGAIGTFVTGSDTSSNILFAKLQAHVANQLGMTGQSSFFGMEGGQENWLVAANTTGATGGKMISPQSIAIATAACDMEGKDGEILRSAIPYALLYIVLGGLMVYFGC
;
A
#
# COMPACT_ATOMS: atom_id res chain seq x y z
N TYR A 1 -7.60 24.40 17.20
CA TYR A 1 -8.11 23.88 15.92
C TYR A 1 -9.25 22.86 16.14
N ALA A 2 -9.17 21.92 17.10
CA ALA A 2 -10.22 20.94 17.39
C ALA A 2 -11.56 21.56 17.82
N LYS A 3 -11.58 22.75 18.41
CA LYS A 3 -12.80 23.44 18.84
C LYS A 3 -13.62 24.04 17.70
N VAL A 4 -13.02 24.29 16.53
CA VAL A 4 -13.70 24.89 15.37
C VAL A 4 -14.50 23.84 14.58
N PHE A 5 -14.10 22.57 14.66
CA PHE A 5 -14.76 21.46 13.96
C PHE A 5 -15.79 20.68 14.79
N ALA A 6 -15.93 20.99 16.08
CA ALA A 6 -17.00 20.43 16.90
C ALA A 6 -18.34 21.13 16.58
N ARG A 7 -18.84 20.98 15.36
CA ARG A 7 -20.25 21.17 15.08
C ARG A 7 -20.99 20.13 15.91
N LYS A 8 -21.80 20.58 16.85
CA LYS A 8 -22.69 19.72 17.65
C LYS A 8 -23.46 18.82 16.66
N SER A 9 -22.93 17.63 16.38
CA SER A 9 -23.77 16.55 15.88
C SER A 9 -24.83 16.36 16.98
N LYS A 10 -26.11 16.44 16.64
CA LYS A 10 -27.17 15.94 17.49
C LYS A 10 -26.74 14.54 17.89
N VAL A 11 -26.45 14.35 19.17
CA VAL A 11 -26.20 13.03 19.74
C VAL A 11 -27.49 12.26 19.48
N GLN A 12 -27.53 11.49 18.42
CA GLN A 12 -28.48 10.40 18.28
C GLN A 12 -28.29 9.51 19.49
N ASP A 13 -29.40 9.08 20.09
CA ASP A 13 -29.42 8.20 21.24
C ASP A 13 -28.29 7.16 21.14
N LYS A 14 -27.50 7.07 22.22
CA LYS A 14 -26.46 6.04 22.31
C LYS A 14 -27.15 4.69 22.27
N GLU A 15 -27.27 4.11 21.09
CA GLU A 15 -27.55 2.67 20.99
C GLU A 15 -26.38 1.95 21.68
N THR A 16 -26.64 1.41 22.85
CA THR A 16 -25.70 0.60 23.61
C THR A 16 -25.62 -0.77 22.95
N PHE A 17 -24.70 -0.91 22.01
CA PHE A 17 -24.44 -2.22 21.40
C PHE A 17 -23.87 -3.19 22.44
N THR A 18 -24.43 -4.37 22.48
CA THR A 18 -23.89 -5.46 23.27
C THR A 18 -22.52 -5.88 22.69
N PHE A 19 -21.59 -6.33 23.53
CA PHE A 19 -20.27 -6.80 23.06
C PHE A 19 -20.37 -7.85 21.94
N ALA A 20 -21.35 -8.77 22.03
CA ALA A 20 -21.61 -9.76 20.99
C ALA A 20 -22.05 -9.15 19.67
N GLU A 21 -22.87 -8.11 19.67
CA GLU A 21 -23.28 -7.38 18.45
C GLU A 21 -22.11 -6.63 17.82
N SER A 22 -21.27 -5.99 18.64
CA SER A 22 -20.05 -5.36 18.19
C SER A 22 -19.10 -6.37 17.56
N LEU A 23 -18.88 -7.52 18.19
CA LEU A 23 -18.02 -8.60 17.67
C LEU A 23 -18.57 -9.15 16.35
N LYS A 24 -19.90 -9.32 16.24
CA LYS A 24 -20.56 -9.73 15.01
C LYS A 24 -20.39 -8.68 13.89
N ALA A 25 -20.51 -7.40 14.20
CA ALA A 25 -20.28 -6.33 13.23
C ALA A 25 -18.82 -6.29 12.74
N TRP A 26 -17.85 -6.58 13.59
CA TRP A 26 -16.43 -6.61 13.27
C TRP A 26 -15.96 -7.93 12.65
N SER A 27 -16.81 -8.95 12.56
CA SER A 27 -16.43 -10.30 12.14
C SER A 27 -15.67 -10.34 10.79
N VAL A 28 -16.06 -9.54 9.80
CA VAL A 28 -15.37 -9.47 8.51
C VAL A 28 -13.91 -9.07 8.68
N TYR A 29 -13.66 -7.99 9.43
CA TYR A 29 -12.30 -7.49 9.65
C TYR A 29 -11.46 -8.45 10.49
N LEU A 30 -12.06 -9.08 11.51
CA LEU A 30 -11.39 -10.05 12.36
C LEU A 30 -10.96 -11.29 11.56
N PHE A 31 -11.83 -11.85 10.74
CA PHE A 31 -11.47 -13.00 9.90
C PHE A 31 -10.41 -12.64 8.86
N ILE A 32 -10.51 -11.48 8.22
CA ILE A 32 -9.48 -10.99 7.29
C ILE A 32 -8.13 -10.90 8.02
N LEU A 33 -8.10 -10.28 9.20
CA LEU A 33 -6.88 -10.13 9.99
C LEU A 33 -6.30 -11.49 10.38
N ILE A 34 -7.12 -12.41 10.91
CA ILE A 34 -6.69 -13.75 11.30
C ILE A 34 -6.11 -14.50 10.08
N PHE A 35 -6.79 -14.51 8.95
CA PHE A 35 -6.30 -15.21 7.76
C PHE A 35 -4.99 -14.64 7.23
N ILE A 36 -4.84 -13.31 7.21
CA ILE A 36 -3.59 -12.66 6.78
C ILE A 36 -2.46 -13.01 7.76
N LEU A 37 -2.69 -12.94 9.06
CA LEU A 37 -1.67 -13.24 10.07
C LEU A 37 -1.27 -14.72 10.04
N VAL A 38 -2.24 -15.63 9.95
CA VAL A 38 -1.99 -17.08 9.93
C VAL A 38 -1.32 -17.52 8.62
N SER A 39 -1.70 -16.94 7.47
CA SER A 39 -1.07 -17.25 6.18
C SER A 39 0.27 -16.53 5.97
N GLY A 40 0.56 -15.52 6.77
CA GLY A 40 1.77 -14.71 6.71
C GLY A 40 2.98 -15.34 7.41
N ALA A 41 4.02 -14.53 7.61
CA ALA A 41 5.28 -14.96 8.24
C ALA A 41 5.15 -15.33 9.74
N LEU A 42 4.06 -14.93 10.40
CA LEU A 42 3.80 -15.25 11.83
C LEU A 42 3.60 -16.73 12.10
N CYS A 43 3.10 -17.50 11.11
CA CYS A 43 2.93 -18.93 11.20
C CYS A 43 3.75 -19.64 10.10
N PRO A 44 5.08 -19.83 10.28
CA PRO A 44 5.96 -20.40 9.26
C PRO A 44 5.49 -21.74 8.69
N PRO A 45 4.98 -22.71 9.48
CA PRO A 45 4.55 -23.98 8.93
C PRO A 45 3.32 -23.85 8.01
N VAL A 46 2.37 -22.97 8.34
CA VAL A 46 1.20 -22.72 7.51
C VAL A 46 1.61 -22.00 6.23
N ASN A 47 2.48 -20.99 6.34
CA ASN A 47 3.00 -20.26 5.18
C ASN A 47 3.75 -21.18 4.20
N ALA A 48 4.60 -22.08 4.72
CA ALA A 48 5.33 -23.05 3.91
C ALA A 48 4.37 -24.04 3.21
N PHE A 49 3.38 -24.52 3.92
CA PHE A 49 2.33 -25.40 3.36
C PHE A 49 1.56 -24.71 2.23
N LEU A 50 1.11 -23.45 2.45
CA LEU A 50 0.36 -22.69 1.46
C LEU A 50 1.20 -22.35 0.22
N LYS A 51 2.50 -22.11 0.38
CA LYS A 51 3.42 -21.81 -0.72
C LYS A 51 3.83 -23.05 -1.52
N SER A 52 3.74 -24.25 -0.94
CA SER A 52 4.10 -25.50 -1.62
C SER A 52 2.93 -26.16 -2.36
N HIS A 53 1.69 -25.81 -2.01
CA HIS A 53 0.50 -26.43 -2.58
C HIS A 53 -0.22 -25.50 -3.55
N LEU A 54 -0.79 -26.07 -4.63
CA LEU A 54 -1.55 -25.38 -5.65
C LEU A 54 -0.81 -24.16 -6.24
N VAL A 55 0.42 -24.38 -6.68
CA VAL A 55 1.23 -23.40 -7.39
C VAL A 55 1.22 -23.71 -8.89
N SER A 56 0.75 -22.76 -9.68
CA SER A 56 0.86 -22.83 -11.15
C SER A 56 2.10 -22.07 -11.59
N ALA A 57 3.00 -22.75 -12.30
CA ALA A 57 4.18 -22.13 -12.92
C ALA A 57 3.89 -21.92 -14.41
N VAL A 58 3.97 -20.67 -14.86
CA VAL A 58 3.83 -20.30 -16.27
C VAL A 58 5.17 -19.79 -16.76
N HIS A 59 5.78 -20.49 -17.69
CA HIS A 59 7.00 -20.04 -18.35
C HIS A 59 6.64 -19.01 -19.42
N LEU A 60 7.26 -17.83 -19.34
CA LEU A 60 7.09 -16.74 -20.29
C LEU A 60 8.29 -16.73 -21.25
N PRO A 61 8.16 -17.29 -22.45
CA PRO A 61 9.30 -17.48 -23.36
C PRO A 61 9.93 -16.16 -23.83
N VAL A 62 9.15 -15.08 -23.87
CA VAL A 62 9.62 -13.74 -24.28
C VAL A 62 10.56 -13.11 -23.24
N LEU A 63 10.40 -13.47 -21.96
CA LEU A 63 11.16 -12.88 -20.85
C LEU A 63 12.13 -13.88 -20.22
N ASP A 64 12.21 -15.11 -20.75
CA ASP A 64 12.95 -16.23 -20.20
C ASP A 64 12.79 -16.37 -18.67
N SER A 65 11.58 -16.13 -18.20
CA SER A 65 11.23 -16.10 -16.79
C SER A 65 10.04 -17.00 -16.50
N THR A 66 10.06 -17.63 -15.31
CA THR A 66 8.93 -18.46 -14.84
C THR A 66 8.15 -17.70 -13.79
N PHE A 67 6.90 -17.37 -14.12
CA PHE A 67 5.97 -16.76 -13.17
C PHE A 67 5.28 -17.85 -12.37
N LYS A 68 5.45 -17.83 -11.04
CA LYS A 68 4.81 -18.78 -10.12
C LYS A 68 3.61 -18.10 -9.45
N PHE A 69 2.42 -18.63 -9.71
CA PHE A 69 1.20 -18.14 -9.10
C PHE A 69 0.71 -19.13 -8.05
N GLY A 70 0.79 -18.74 -6.78
CA GLY A 70 0.27 -19.52 -5.66
C GLY A 70 -1.20 -19.22 -5.42
N TRP A 71 -2.09 -20.12 -5.79
CA TRP A 71 -3.53 -19.91 -5.67
C TRP A 71 -3.98 -19.75 -4.23
N ILE A 72 -3.45 -20.58 -3.33
CA ILE A 72 -3.84 -20.60 -1.92
C ILE A 72 -3.02 -19.58 -1.10
N SER A 73 -1.77 -19.33 -1.48
CA SER A 73 -0.90 -18.39 -0.76
C SER A 73 -1.18 -16.92 -1.13
N ASN A 74 -2.13 -16.67 -2.03
CA ASN A 74 -2.47 -15.32 -2.47
C ASN A 74 -3.29 -14.59 -1.41
N ALA A 75 -2.83 -13.40 -1.03
CA ALA A 75 -3.54 -12.55 -0.06
C ALA A 75 -4.99 -12.23 -0.48
N GLY A 76 -5.25 -12.14 -1.80
CA GLY A 76 -6.59 -11.91 -2.34
C GLY A 76 -7.57 -13.04 -1.97
N LEU A 77 -7.12 -14.31 -1.99
CA LEU A 77 -7.95 -15.43 -1.55
C LEU A 77 -8.25 -15.35 -0.05
N MET A 78 -7.27 -14.98 0.78
CA MET A 78 -7.46 -14.81 2.22
C MET A 78 -8.46 -13.71 2.53
N LEU A 79 -8.38 -12.58 1.83
CA LEU A 79 -9.35 -11.50 1.91
C LEU A 79 -10.76 -11.97 1.52
N PHE A 80 -10.87 -12.71 0.41
CA PHE A 80 -12.14 -13.24 -0.06
C PHE A 80 -12.78 -14.22 0.93
N LEU A 81 -11.99 -15.14 1.49
CA LEU A 81 -12.47 -16.11 2.49
C LEU A 81 -12.90 -15.39 3.78
N GLY A 82 -12.08 -14.45 4.28
CA GLY A 82 -12.41 -13.68 5.48
C GLY A 82 -13.69 -12.85 5.30
N ALA A 83 -13.84 -12.17 4.16
CA ALA A 83 -15.04 -11.41 3.86
C ALA A 83 -16.28 -12.31 3.70
N THR A 84 -16.12 -13.49 3.10
CA THR A 84 -17.24 -14.44 2.90
C THR A 84 -17.70 -15.01 4.25
N ILE A 85 -16.79 -15.51 5.07
CA ILE A 85 -17.12 -16.09 6.39
C ILE A 85 -17.71 -15.01 7.31
N GLY A 86 -17.05 -13.85 7.40
CA GLY A 86 -17.54 -12.74 8.21
C GLY A 86 -18.92 -12.25 7.76
N GLY A 87 -19.15 -12.17 6.45
CA GLY A 87 -20.45 -11.78 5.87
C GLY A 87 -21.56 -12.80 6.20
N LEU A 88 -21.27 -14.09 6.18
CA LEU A 88 -22.22 -15.13 6.59
C LEU A 88 -22.57 -15.01 8.07
N ILE A 89 -21.59 -14.74 8.94
CA ILE A 89 -21.82 -14.52 10.38
C ILE A 89 -22.69 -13.27 10.61
N GLN A 90 -22.53 -12.24 9.79
CA GLN A 90 -23.38 -11.04 9.84
C GLN A 90 -24.81 -11.30 9.35
N GLY A 91 -25.09 -12.49 8.81
CA GLY A 91 -26.42 -12.90 8.36
C GLY A 91 -26.68 -12.68 6.87
N LEU A 92 -25.63 -12.40 6.08
CA LEU A 92 -25.77 -12.32 4.62
C LEU A 92 -25.91 -13.73 4.03
N SER A 93 -26.83 -13.90 3.08
CA SER A 93 -26.92 -15.17 2.33
C SER A 93 -25.79 -15.28 1.31
N LEU A 94 -25.35 -16.50 1.03
CA LEU A 94 -24.31 -16.75 0.02
C LEU A 94 -24.66 -16.16 -1.35
N LYS A 95 -25.94 -16.25 -1.75
CA LYS A 95 -26.44 -15.64 -2.99
C LYS A 95 -26.22 -14.13 -3.02
N ARG A 96 -26.46 -13.44 -1.90
CA ARG A 96 -26.26 -11.99 -1.78
C ARG A 96 -24.78 -11.63 -1.83
N LEU A 97 -23.93 -12.44 -1.19
CA LEU A 97 -22.46 -12.27 -1.24
C LEU A 97 -21.93 -12.42 -2.68
N MET A 98 -22.41 -13.41 -3.44
CA MET A 98 -22.02 -13.59 -4.84
C MET A 98 -22.49 -12.44 -5.73
N VAL A 99 -23.68 -11.87 -5.50
CA VAL A 99 -24.15 -10.67 -6.21
C VAL A 99 -23.27 -9.47 -5.88
N ILE A 100 -22.90 -9.27 -4.63
CA ILE A 100 -21.98 -8.20 -4.21
C ILE A 100 -20.63 -8.38 -4.90
N LEU A 101 -20.06 -9.59 -4.90
CA LEU A 101 -18.81 -9.91 -5.57
C LEU A 101 -18.86 -9.57 -7.06
N ALA A 102 -19.87 -10.03 -7.76
CA ALA A 102 -20.04 -9.75 -9.20
C ALA A 102 -20.14 -8.25 -9.48
N ARG A 103 -20.92 -7.52 -8.69
CA ARG A 103 -21.06 -6.07 -8.83
C ARG A 103 -19.73 -5.35 -8.53
N THR A 104 -19.02 -5.77 -7.50
CA THR A 104 -17.70 -5.21 -7.15
C THR A 104 -16.69 -5.46 -8.25
N THR A 105 -16.64 -6.66 -8.82
CA THR A 105 -15.75 -6.99 -9.95
C THR A 105 -15.99 -6.08 -11.15
N VAL A 106 -17.26 -5.82 -11.49
CA VAL A 106 -17.60 -4.88 -12.58
C VAL A 106 -17.16 -3.46 -12.26
N ASN A 107 -17.35 -3.01 -11.01
CA ASN A 107 -16.95 -1.67 -10.58
C ASN A 107 -15.43 -1.48 -10.58
N LEU A 108 -14.67 -2.55 -10.29
CA LEU A 108 -13.21 -2.52 -10.27
C LEU A 108 -12.55 -2.49 -11.65
N ARG A 109 -13.29 -2.63 -12.75
CA ARG A 109 -12.74 -2.68 -14.11
C ARG A 109 -11.78 -1.52 -14.43
N LYS A 110 -12.11 -0.30 -14.01
CA LYS A 110 -11.25 0.88 -14.21
C LYS A 110 -9.93 0.76 -13.43
N THR A 111 -10.01 0.30 -12.19
CA THR A 111 -8.85 0.06 -11.33
C THR A 111 -7.93 -1.02 -11.91
N VAL A 112 -8.50 -2.11 -12.43
CA VAL A 112 -7.74 -3.17 -13.10
C VAL A 112 -6.97 -2.61 -14.32
N VAL A 113 -7.64 -1.85 -15.19
CA VAL A 113 -6.99 -1.21 -16.34
C VAL A 113 -5.86 -0.29 -15.88
N THR A 114 -6.09 0.55 -14.86
CA THR A 114 -5.06 1.44 -14.31
C THR A 114 -3.86 0.65 -13.80
N ILE A 115 -4.07 -0.38 -12.99
CA ILE A 115 -2.97 -1.18 -12.43
C ILE A 115 -2.20 -1.90 -13.55
N CYS A 116 -2.87 -2.51 -14.52
CA CYS A 116 -2.22 -3.15 -15.67
C CYS A 116 -1.38 -2.14 -16.46
N SER A 117 -1.90 -0.95 -16.70
CA SER A 117 -1.16 0.12 -17.42
C SER A 117 0.08 0.57 -16.63
N LEU A 118 -0.02 0.70 -15.30
CA LEU A 118 1.12 1.06 -14.45
C LEU A 118 2.20 -0.03 -14.44
N ILE A 119 1.80 -1.30 -14.37
CA ILE A 119 2.74 -2.43 -14.43
C ILE A 119 3.42 -2.46 -15.81
N ALA A 120 2.67 -2.25 -16.88
CA ALA A 120 3.23 -2.18 -18.23
C ALA A 120 4.24 -1.03 -18.35
N LEU A 121 3.91 0.17 -17.88
CA LEU A 121 4.80 1.33 -17.86
C LEU A 121 6.08 1.04 -17.06
N ALA A 122 5.95 0.54 -15.83
CA ALA A 122 7.09 0.19 -14.99
C ALA A 122 7.98 -0.88 -15.64
N SER A 123 7.39 -1.85 -16.35
CA SER A 123 8.12 -2.88 -17.08
C SER A 123 8.89 -2.29 -18.27
N VAL A 124 8.25 -1.43 -19.07
CA VAL A 124 8.90 -0.72 -20.18
C VAL A 124 10.07 0.10 -19.67
N MET A 125 9.90 0.87 -18.61
CA MET A 125 10.98 1.67 -18.01
C MET A 125 12.15 0.80 -17.54
N ASN A 126 11.85 -0.38 -16.98
CA ASN A 126 12.89 -1.31 -16.52
C ASN A 126 13.66 -1.92 -17.69
N TYR A 127 12.96 -2.45 -18.71
CA TYR A 127 13.60 -3.12 -19.85
C TYR A 127 14.29 -2.15 -20.82
N SER A 128 13.86 -0.90 -20.90
CA SER A 128 14.49 0.14 -21.72
C SER A 128 15.77 0.73 -21.09
N GLY A 129 16.11 0.35 -19.85
CA GLY A 129 17.22 0.95 -19.10
C GLY A 129 16.92 2.35 -18.55
N MET A 130 15.71 2.86 -18.72
CA MET A 130 15.30 4.18 -18.23
C MET A 130 15.42 4.27 -16.70
N ILE A 131 15.04 3.22 -15.98
CA ILE A 131 15.18 3.18 -14.51
C ILE A 131 16.65 3.33 -14.11
N THR A 132 17.57 2.63 -14.77
CA THR A 132 19.01 2.73 -14.50
C THR A 132 19.53 4.14 -14.76
N SER A 133 19.12 4.76 -15.87
CA SER A 133 19.52 6.13 -16.20
C SER A 133 19.02 7.16 -15.19
N ILE A 134 17.77 7.04 -14.74
CA ILE A 134 17.20 7.91 -13.70
C ILE A 134 17.92 7.68 -12.37
N ALA A 135 18.19 6.42 -12.01
CA ALA A 135 18.93 6.10 -10.79
C ALA A 135 20.32 6.73 -10.79
N SER A 136 21.07 6.59 -11.90
CA SER A 136 22.40 7.21 -12.04
C SER A 136 22.36 8.73 -11.92
N GLY A 137 21.34 9.37 -12.51
CA GLY A 137 21.14 10.80 -12.39
C GLY A 137 20.84 11.25 -10.96
N LEU A 138 20.01 10.49 -10.25
CA LEU A 138 19.70 10.77 -8.84
C LEU A 138 20.92 10.60 -7.94
N VAL A 139 21.67 9.51 -8.12
CA VAL A 139 22.92 9.27 -7.36
C VAL A 139 23.96 10.36 -7.65
N ALA A 140 24.10 10.79 -8.91
CA ALA A 140 25.03 11.85 -9.27
C ALA A 140 24.73 13.20 -8.57
N VAL A 141 23.45 13.48 -8.30
CA VAL A 141 23.03 14.72 -7.64
C VAL A 141 23.03 14.59 -6.12
N THR A 142 22.59 13.47 -5.57
CA THR A 142 22.37 13.30 -4.12
C THR A 142 23.51 12.57 -3.42
N GLY A 143 24.26 11.71 -4.12
CA GLY A 143 25.30 10.88 -3.53
C GLY A 143 24.79 10.08 -2.33
N ASP A 144 25.59 10.06 -1.26
CA ASP A 144 25.27 9.37 0.00
C ASP A 144 24.08 9.94 0.77
N PHE A 145 23.58 11.13 0.40
CA PHE A 145 22.36 11.72 0.96
C PHE A 145 21.06 11.18 0.34
N TYR A 146 21.16 10.30 -0.65
CA TYR A 146 19.97 9.74 -1.31
C TYR A 146 18.96 9.13 -0.34
N PRO A 147 19.32 8.37 0.71
CA PRO A 147 18.36 7.80 1.64
C PRO A 147 17.45 8.83 2.30
N LEU A 148 17.94 10.04 2.54
CA LEU A 148 17.15 11.15 3.07
C LEU A 148 16.08 11.64 2.08
N VAL A 149 16.40 11.58 0.79
CA VAL A 149 15.54 12.07 -0.30
C VAL A 149 14.62 10.97 -0.86
N ALA A 150 14.96 9.72 -0.65
CA ALA A 150 14.23 8.57 -1.18
C ALA A 150 12.71 8.60 -0.90
N PRO A 151 12.21 8.98 0.30
CA PRO A 151 10.78 9.09 0.54
C PRO A 151 10.07 10.16 -0.31
N MET A 152 10.77 11.21 -0.75
CA MET A 152 10.18 12.24 -1.60
C MET A 152 9.72 11.68 -2.95
N ILE A 153 10.45 10.71 -3.49
CA ILE A 153 10.10 10.04 -4.75
C ILE A 153 8.78 9.27 -4.59
N GLY A 154 8.65 8.52 -3.49
CA GLY A 154 7.40 7.84 -3.13
C GLY A 154 6.25 8.82 -2.95
N ALA A 155 6.50 9.96 -2.30
CA ALA A 155 5.53 11.01 -2.08
C ALA A 155 5.04 11.64 -3.40
N ILE A 156 5.94 11.95 -4.31
CA ILE A 156 5.60 12.47 -5.65
C ILE A 156 4.76 11.44 -6.42
N GLY A 157 5.16 10.16 -6.38
CA GLY A 157 4.41 9.09 -7.02
C GLY A 157 2.97 9.01 -6.53
N THR A 158 2.76 9.06 -5.23
CA THR A 158 1.42 8.99 -4.64
C THR A 158 0.65 10.29 -4.81
N PHE A 159 1.30 11.45 -4.75
CA PHE A 159 0.67 12.73 -5.04
C PHE A 159 0.02 12.72 -6.43
N VAL A 160 0.74 12.23 -7.43
CA VAL A 160 0.25 12.18 -8.84
C VAL A 160 -0.79 11.08 -9.03
N THR A 161 -0.55 9.88 -8.49
CA THR A 161 -1.43 8.72 -8.74
C THR A 161 -2.58 8.58 -7.75
N GLY A 162 -2.47 9.22 -6.60
CA GLY A 162 -3.41 9.07 -5.48
C GLY A 162 -3.34 7.72 -4.76
N SER A 163 -2.33 6.88 -5.05
CA SER A 163 -2.26 5.49 -4.56
C SER A 163 -0.83 5.09 -4.20
N ASP A 164 -0.63 4.66 -2.95
CA ASP A 164 0.66 4.14 -2.46
C ASP A 164 1.09 2.90 -3.26
N THR A 165 0.14 2.01 -3.55
CA THR A 165 0.41 0.83 -4.38
C THR A 165 0.91 1.21 -5.76
N SER A 166 0.30 2.21 -6.39
CA SER A 166 0.71 2.70 -7.71
C SER A 166 2.10 3.32 -7.66
N SER A 167 2.41 4.10 -6.63
CA SER A 167 3.74 4.66 -6.40
C SER A 167 4.80 3.56 -6.25
N ASN A 168 4.50 2.51 -5.48
CA ASN A 168 5.42 1.39 -5.31
C ASN A 168 5.62 0.58 -6.59
N ILE A 169 4.58 0.36 -7.38
CA ILE A 169 4.69 -0.31 -8.69
C ILE A 169 5.66 0.45 -9.61
N LEU A 170 5.59 1.79 -9.60
CA LEU A 170 6.40 2.63 -10.47
C LEU A 170 7.85 2.75 -9.97
N PHE A 171 8.05 2.95 -8.68
CA PHE A 171 9.34 3.44 -8.16
C PHE A 171 10.09 2.49 -7.25
N ALA A 172 9.50 1.37 -6.77
CA ALA A 172 10.23 0.43 -5.93
C ALA A 172 11.47 -0.14 -6.62
N LYS A 173 11.39 -0.45 -7.93
CA LYS A 173 12.55 -0.89 -8.71
C LYS A 173 13.61 0.21 -8.87
N LEU A 174 13.20 1.47 -9.00
CA LEU A 174 14.13 2.60 -9.02
C LEU A 174 14.92 2.66 -7.70
N GLN A 175 14.24 2.54 -6.56
CA GLN A 175 14.88 2.52 -5.24
C GLN A 175 15.91 1.38 -5.12
N ALA A 176 15.54 0.18 -5.57
CA ALA A 176 16.44 -0.96 -5.58
C ALA A 176 17.67 -0.73 -6.49
N HIS A 177 17.49 -0.15 -7.67
CA HIS A 177 18.60 0.20 -8.56
C HIS A 177 19.53 1.24 -7.95
N VAL A 178 18.99 2.26 -7.27
CA VAL A 178 19.82 3.26 -6.57
C VAL A 178 20.59 2.62 -5.43
N ALA A 179 19.96 1.75 -4.63
CA ALA A 179 20.64 1.02 -3.57
C ALA A 179 21.86 0.25 -4.11
N ASN A 180 21.68 -0.45 -5.22
CA ASN A 180 22.77 -1.18 -5.86
C ASN A 180 23.89 -0.25 -6.35
N GLN A 181 23.57 0.91 -6.92
CA GLN A 181 24.58 1.87 -7.38
C GLN A 181 25.35 2.53 -6.25
N LEU A 182 24.72 2.74 -5.10
CA LEU A 182 25.35 3.24 -3.88
C LEU A 182 26.12 2.14 -3.11
N GLY A 183 26.12 0.90 -3.60
CA GLY A 183 26.76 -0.22 -2.90
C GLY A 183 26.04 -0.64 -1.61
N MET A 184 24.76 -0.30 -1.45
CA MET A 184 23.92 -0.63 -0.29
C MET A 184 23.43 -2.07 -0.38
N THR A 185 24.33 -3.03 -0.32
CA THR A 185 24.05 -4.46 -0.41
C THR A 185 24.21 -5.19 0.93
N GLY A 186 24.60 -4.44 1.97
CA GLY A 186 24.80 -4.94 3.33
C GLY A 186 23.51 -5.24 4.06
N GLN A 187 23.67 -5.83 5.25
CA GLN A 187 22.60 -5.96 6.22
C GLN A 187 22.59 -4.73 7.13
N SER A 188 21.41 -4.26 7.45
CA SER A 188 21.20 -3.14 8.37
C SER A 188 20.32 -3.59 9.52
N SER A 189 20.61 -3.11 10.72
CA SER A 189 19.79 -3.30 11.91
C SER A 189 19.50 -1.95 12.54
N PHE A 190 18.23 -1.59 12.60
CA PHE A 190 17.79 -0.35 13.22
C PHE A 190 16.56 -0.62 14.09
N PHE A 191 16.60 -0.28 15.36
CA PHE A 191 15.56 -0.58 16.36
C PHE A 191 15.14 -2.07 16.39
N GLY A 192 16.09 -3.00 16.22
CA GLY A 192 15.82 -4.43 16.20
C GLY A 192 15.12 -4.95 14.92
N MET A 193 14.96 -4.11 13.92
CA MET A 193 14.51 -4.50 12.58
C MET A 193 15.74 -4.81 11.73
N GLU A 194 15.90 -6.09 11.38
CA GLU A 194 16.97 -6.54 10.50
C GLU A 194 16.49 -6.60 9.06
N GLY A 195 17.31 -6.16 8.12
CA GLY A 195 16.98 -6.22 6.70
C GLY A 195 18.14 -5.78 5.82
N GLY A 196 18.08 -6.13 4.55
CA GLY A 196 19.03 -5.59 3.57
C GLY A 196 18.84 -4.09 3.39
N GLN A 197 19.93 -3.36 3.23
CA GLN A 197 19.92 -1.89 3.00
C GLN A 197 19.06 -1.53 1.77
N GLU A 198 19.04 -2.38 0.73
CA GLU A 198 18.15 -2.24 -0.42
C GLU A 198 16.68 -2.19 0.01
N ASN A 199 16.27 -3.05 0.95
CA ASN A 199 14.90 -3.08 1.46
C ASN A 199 14.53 -1.80 2.21
N TRP A 200 15.48 -1.15 2.87
CA TRP A 200 15.26 0.14 3.52
C TRP A 200 14.90 1.24 2.51
N LEU A 201 15.61 1.31 1.37
CA LEU A 201 15.27 2.27 0.32
C LEU A 201 13.93 1.96 -0.34
N VAL A 202 13.61 0.69 -0.57
CA VAL A 202 12.29 0.30 -1.07
C VAL A 202 11.20 0.64 -0.07
N ALA A 203 11.43 0.42 1.23
CA ALA A 203 10.51 0.81 2.31
C ALA A 203 10.37 2.34 2.41
N ALA A 204 11.44 3.09 2.15
CA ALA A 204 11.41 4.55 2.06
C ALA A 204 10.39 5.06 1.05
N ASN A 205 10.28 4.38 -0.11
CA ASN A 205 9.27 4.72 -1.10
C ASN A 205 7.86 4.60 -0.54
N THR A 206 7.56 3.52 0.19
CA THR A 206 6.25 3.31 0.82
C THR A 206 5.98 4.34 1.91
N THR A 207 6.98 4.64 2.73
CA THR A 207 6.86 5.69 3.77
C THR A 207 6.56 7.03 3.12
N GLY A 208 7.33 7.42 2.12
CA GLY A 208 7.11 8.66 1.38
C GLY A 208 5.74 8.69 0.69
N ALA A 209 5.32 7.57 0.10
CA ALA A 209 4.02 7.42 -0.54
C ALA A 209 2.88 7.72 0.45
N THR A 210 2.96 7.25 1.69
CA THR A 210 1.98 7.56 2.74
C THR A 210 1.93 9.07 3.02
N GLY A 211 3.08 9.75 3.10
CA GLY A 211 3.14 11.21 3.25
C GLY A 211 2.52 11.94 2.05
N GLY A 212 2.84 11.51 0.83
CA GLY A 212 2.28 12.07 -0.40
C GLY A 212 0.77 11.89 -0.51
N LYS A 213 0.22 10.80 0.04
CA LYS A 213 -1.21 10.53 0.05
C LYS A 213 -1.99 11.55 0.88
N MET A 214 -1.42 12.08 1.96
CA MET A 214 -2.06 13.10 2.78
C MET A 214 -2.42 14.35 1.99
N ILE A 215 -1.64 14.66 0.95
CA ILE A 215 -1.78 15.86 0.12
C ILE A 215 -2.23 15.56 -1.31
N SER A 216 -2.48 14.30 -1.65
CA SER A 216 -2.92 13.94 -3.00
C SER A 216 -4.32 14.50 -3.30
N PRO A 217 -4.55 15.03 -4.51
CA PRO A 217 -5.84 15.59 -4.90
C PRO A 217 -6.99 14.60 -4.71
N GLN A 218 -6.76 13.31 -4.96
CA GLN A 218 -7.76 12.26 -4.77
C GLN A 218 -8.16 12.12 -3.29
N SER A 219 -7.19 12.11 -2.37
CA SER A 219 -7.47 11.98 -0.92
C SER A 219 -8.16 13.22 -0.39
N ILE A 220 -7.77 14.41 -0.86
CA ILE A 220 -8.41 15.67 -0.49
C ILE A 220 -9.86 15.68 -0.95
N ALA A 221 -10.15 15.31 -2.19
CA ALA A 221 -11.51 15.25 -2.71
C ALA A 221 -12.39 14.24 -1.94
N ILE A 222 -11.85 13.10 -1.52
CA ILE A 222 -12.57 12.14 -0.67
C ILE A 222 -12.83 12.75 0.72
N ALA A 223 -11.85 13.43 1.31
CA ALA A 223 -11.97 14.04 2.62
C ALA A 223 -13.01 15.18 2.63
N THR A 224 -13.00 16.06 1.62
CA THR A 224 -13.97 17.14 1.47
C THR A 224 -15.40 16.61 1.32
N ALA A 225 -15.59 15.58 0.49
CA ALA A 225 -16.89 14.94 0.32
C ALA A 225 -17.39 14.24 1.60
N ALA A 226 -16.48 13.58 2.34
CA ALA A 226 -16.83 12.87 3.58
C ALA A 226 -17.18 13.82 4.74
N CYS A 227 -16.65 15.05 4.72
CA CYS A 227 -16.84 16.05 5.77
C CYS A 227 -17.88 17.14 5.42
N ASP A 228 -18.60 17.01 4.31
CA ASP A 228 -19.50 18.04 3.77
C ASP A 228 -18.80 19.41 3.60
N MET A 229 -17.52 19.38 3.18
CA MET A 229 -16.67 20.55 2.97
C MET A 229 -16.36 20.79 1.47
N GLU A 230 -17.30 20.50 0.59
CA GLU A 230 -17.14 20.68 -0.85
C GLU A 230 -16.71 22.11 -1.19
N GLY A 231 -15.72 22.23 -2.08
CA GLY A 231 -15.13 23.50 -2.47
C GLY A 231 -14.06 24.06 -1.52
N LYS A 232 -13.74 23.38 -0.42
CA LYS A 232 -12.66 23.77 0.52
C LYS A 232 -11.39 22.92 0.38
N ASP A 233 -11.19 22.32 -0.79
CA ASP A 233 -10.03 21.46 -1.06
C ASP A 233 -8.70 22.16 -0.77
N GLY A 234 -8.58 23.45 -1.15
CA GLY A 234 -7.40 24.26 -0.89
C GLY A 234 -7.10 24.52 0.58
N GLU A 235 -8.14 24.66 1.42
CA GLU A 235 -7.97 24.84 2.86
C GLU A 235 -7.45 23.56 3.52
N ILE A 236 -8.01 22.41 3.14
CA ILE A 236 -7.60 21.11 3.65
C ILE A 236 -6.17 20.80 3.19
N LEU A 237 -5.86 21.02 1.91
CA LEU A 237 -4.53 20.83 1.36
C LEU A 237 -3.50 21.68 2.11
N ARG A 238 -3.76 22.98 2.28
CA ARG A 238 -2.86 23.88 3.01
C ARG A 238 -2.62 23.44 4.44
N SER A 239 -3.63 22.89 5.10
CA SER A 239 -3.52 22.38 6.46
C SER A 239 -2.75 21.05 6.53
N ALA A 240 -2.82 20.21 5.50
CA ALA A 240 -2.18 18.90 5.45
C ALA A 240 -0.69 18.97 5.07
N ILE A 241 -0.28 19.94 4.24
CA ILE A 241 1.10 20.10 3.75
C ILE A 241 2.17 20.03 4.87
N PRO A 242 2.09 20.81 5.96
CA PRO A 242 3.13 20.78 6.99
C PRO A 242 3.27 19.42 7.67
N TYR A 243 2.16 18.70 7.86
CA TYR A 243 2.19 17.35 8.45
C TYR A 243 2.76 16.32 7.47
N ALA A 244 2.40 16.43 6.20
CA ALA A 244 2.94 15.56 5.16
C ALA A 244 4.45 15.76 5.00
N LEU A 245 4.93 17.01 4.96
CA LEU A 245 6.35 17.33 4.88
C LEU A 245 7.10 16.83 6.13
N LEU A 246 6.57 17.07 7.32
CA LEU A 246 7.17 16.57 8.55
C LEU A 246 7.28 15.04 8.52
N TYR A 247 6.23 14.35 8.08
CA TYR A 247 6.22 12.88 7.98
C TYR A 247 7.27 12.37 6.97
N ILE A 248 7.37 13.00 5.80
CA ILE A 248 8.35 12.63 4.76
C ILE A 248 9.78 12.85 5.27
N VAL A 249 10.04 13.98 5.93
CA VAL A 249 11.37 14.30 6.50
C VAL A 249 11.74 13.31 7.59
N LEU A 250 10.83 13.02 8.52
CA LEU A 250 11.08 12.01 9.58
C LEU A 250 11.34 10.63 8.96
N GLY A 251 10.58 10.24 7.96
CA GLY A 251 10.81 9.01 7.19
C GLY A 251 12.20 8.99 6.54
N GLY A 252 12.60 10.10 5.93
CA GLY A 252 13.93 10.25 5.32
C GLY A 252 15.06 10.13 6.36
N LEU A 253 14.92 10.77 7.52
CA LEU A 253 15.88 10.64 8.61
C LEU A 253 15.97 9.20 9.11
N MET A 254 14.83 8.53 9.31
CA MET A 254 14.82 7.13 9.75
C MET A 254 15.55 6.22 8.75
N VAL A 255 15.34 6.43 7.46
CA VAL A 255 16.00 5.66 6.41
C VAL A 255 17.49 5.98 6.34
N TYR A 256 17.86 7.26 6.43
CA TYR A 256 19.26 7.70 6.41
C TYR A 256 20.09 7.11 7.55
N PHE A 257 19.54 7.07 8.76
CA PHE A 257 20.21 6.45 9.91
C PHE A 257 20.04 4.94 9.98
N GLY A 258 19.10 4.37 9.24
CA GLY A 258 18.83 2.94 9.19
C GLY A 258 19.61 2.20 8.09
N CYS A 259 20.04 2.90 7.06
CA CYS A 259 20.93 2.36 6.00
C CYS A 259 22.42 2.40 6.40
#